data_ab99c1a56bb190b9f014e0a3d1ab2e05
#
_entry.id   ab99c1a56bb190b9f014e0a3d1ab2e05
#
_cell.length_a   1.000
_cell.length_b   1.000
_cell.length_c   1.000
_cell.angle_alpha   90.00
_cell.angle_beta   90.00
_cell.angle_gamma   90.00
#
_symmetry.space_group_name_H-M   'P 1'
#
loop_
_entity.id
_entity.type
_entity.pdbx_description
1 polymer ?
#
loop_
_entity_poly.entity_id
_entity_poly.type
_entity_poly.pdbx_seq_one_letter_code
_entity_poly.pdbx_strand_id
1 'polypeptide(L)'
;MKSFYTLLLVSMVSLSVSAQNVDADKARAAQNKALRDSLSRATEVLAYHPDSIDLRLKKAAWNIQLEQWQYAKDDLDKVLFLNNTNIAGLFYRAFVNEKLLRYNFARLDYQNLLVLVPGNFQAQLGLALLNEKDKHYTEAYDGINSLIEQYPDSAMAYAARGGMEKERGMLELAEFDYAKAMELDTGNEDFAFNHVDILIQLGRKDEAYRDLKKLLDAGCQPGRLQGFYARLKKKKK
;
A
#
# COMPACT_ATOMS: atom_id res chain seq x y z
N MET A 1 12.27 15.97 0.07
CA MET A 1 11.11 15.42 -0.70
C MET A 1 11.10 13.89 -0.82
N LYS A 2 12.22 13.16 -0.65
CA LYS A 2 12.26 11.69 -0.78
C LYS A 2 11.59 10.91 0.38
N SER A 3 11.30 11.54 1.53
CA SER A 3 10.81 10.85 2.75
C SER A 3 9.28 10.75 2.88
N PHE A 4 8.50 11.45 2.08
CA PHE A 4 7.03 11.47 2.22
C PHE A 4 6.30 10.36 1.45
N TYR A 5 6.91 9.85 0.39
CA TYR A 5 6.28 8.84 -0.47
C TYR A 5 6.37 7.40 0.07
N THR A 6 7.33 7.13 0.93
CA THR A 6 7.56 5.79 1.48
C THR A 6 6.53 5.39 2.56
N LEU A 7 5.80 6.33 3.15
CA LEU A 7 4.89 6.02 4.26
C LEU A 7 3.51 5.48 3.82
N LEU A 8 3.12 5.67 2.58
CA LEU A 8 1.76 5.34 2.12
C LEU A 8 1.60 3.93 1.54
N LEU A 9 2.67 3.28 1.14
CA LEU A 9 2.63 1.93 0.55
C LEU A 9 2.60 0.79 1.58
N VAL A 10 2.89 1.08 2.85
CA VAL A 10 2.97 0.05 3.92
C VAL A 10 1.60 -0.35 4.49
N SER A 11 0.51 0.36 4.17
CA SER A 11 -0.79 0.12 4.79
C SER A 11 -1.71 -0.87 4.07
N MET A 12 -1.27 -1.54 3.01
CA MET A 12 -2.14 -2.46 2.25
C MET A 12 -2.14 -3.92 2.75
N VAL A 13 -1.45 -4.24 3.84
CA VAL A 13 -1.54 -5.58 4.44
C VAL A 13 -1.93 -5.46 5.91
N SER A 14 -3.23 -5.39 6.16
CA SER A 14 -3.76 -5.62 7.49
C SER A 14 -4.58 -6.89 7.49
N LEU A 15 -4.10 -7.91 8.22
CA LEU A 15 -5.02 -8.90 8.81
C LEU A 15 -4.43 -9.49 10.09
N SER A 16 -5.02 -9.06 11.19
CA SER A 16 -5.31 -9.79 12.42
C SER A 16 -4.22 -10.67 13.02
N VAL A 17 -3.53 -10.15 14.03
CA VAL A 17 -3.15 -10.95 15.20
C VAL A 17 -3.66 -10.22 16.44
N SER A 18 -4.73 -10.74 16.99
CA SER A 18 -5.24 -10.37 18.32
C SER A 18 -4.25 -10.81 19.38
N ALA A 19 -4.02 -9.93 20.34
CA ALA A 19 -3.31 -10.13 21.59
C ALA A 19 -1.77 -10.06 21.54
N GLN A 20 -1.24 -8.89 21.23
CA GLN A 20 -0.06 -8.33 21.90
C GLN A 20 0.04 -6.85 21.52
N ASN A 21 -0.35 -5.99 22.44
CA ASN A 21 0.37 -4.76 22.76
C ASN A 21 -0.54 -3.68 23.29
N VAL A 22 -0.81 -3.74 24.55
CA VAL A 22 -1.28 -2.55 25.31
C VAL A 22 -0.34 -1.37 25.04
N ASP A 23 0.95 -1.62 24.81
CA ASP A 23 1.93 -0.56 24.50
C ASP A 23 1.86 -0.08 23.04
N ALA A 24 1.59 -0.96 22.07
CA ALA A 24 1.37 -0.55 20.69
C ALA A 24 0.05 0.22 20.55
N ASP A 25 -1.01 -0.21 21.25
CA ASP A 25 -2.28 0.52 21.25
C ASP A 25 -2.16 1.88 21.93
N LYS A 26 -1.38 2.00 23.01
CA LYS A 26 -1.07 3.29 23.64
C LYS A 26 -0.24 4.18 22.72
N ALA A 27 0.76 3.63 22.03
CA ALA A 27 1.57 4.38 21.08
C ALA A 27 0.72 4.88 19.91
N ARG A 28 -0.16 4.04 19.35
CA ARG A 28 -1.12 4.40 18.30
C ARG A 28 -2.10 5.47 18.77
N ALA A 29 -2.62 5.35 19.99
CA ALA A 29 -3.51 6.35 20.57
C ALA A 29 -2.81 7.71 20.75
N ALA A 30 -1.56 7.70 21.23
CA ALA A 30 -0.75 8.90 21.37
C ALA A 30 -0.46 9.56 20.00
N GLN A 31 -0.10 8.77 18.99
CA GLN A 31 0.10 9.24 17.61
C GLN A 31 -1.19 9.85 17.05
N ASN A 32 -2.32 9.18 17.20
CA ASN A 32 -3.61 9.68 16.74
C ASN A 32 -4.01 10.99 17.44
N LYS A 33 -3.68 11.13 18.73
CA LYS A 33 -3.88 12.40 19.45
C LYS A 33 -3.02 13.51 18.87
N ALA A 34 -1.73 13.27 18.65
CA ALA A 34 -0.81 14.25 18.06
C ALA A 34 -1.27 14.71 16.65
N LEU A 35 -1.80 13.77 15.85
CA LEU A 35 -2.38 14.09 14.53
C LEU A 35 -3.61 14.99 14.67
N ARG A 36 -4.52 14.70 15.61
CA ARG A 36 -5.72 15.53 15.86
C ARG A 36 -5.35 16.94 16.36
N ASP A 37 -4.36 17.05 17.25
CA ASP A 37 -3.87 18.35 17.72
C ASP A 37 -3.25 19.15 16.56
N SER A 38 -2.56 18.48 15.63
CA SER A 38 -2.01 19.09 14.42
C SER A 38 -3.11 19.56 13.45
N LEU A 39 -4.19 18.76 13.30
CA LEU A 39 -5.37 19.13 12.51
C LEU A 39 -6.08 20.36 13.06
N SER A 40 -6.25 20.46 14.38
CA SER A 40 -6.86 21.63 15.03
C SER A 40 -6.07 22.89 14.72
N ARG A 41 -4.76 22.86 14.99
CA ARG A 41 -3.87 24.00 14.72
C ARG A 41 -3.86 24.40 13.24
N ALA A 42 -3.81 23.41 12.34
CA ALA A 42 -3.86 23.71 10.91
C ALA A 42 -5.18 24.35 10.48
N THR A 43 -6.29 23.95 11.09
CA THR A 43 -7.61 24.52 10.82
C THR A 43 -7.67 25.98 11.27
N GLU A 44 -7.10 26.32 12.43
CA GLU A 44 -6.99 27.69 12.91
C GLU A 44 -6.15 28.57 11.97
N VAL A 45 -4.99 28.06 11.54
CA VAL A 45 -4.12 28.81 10.60
C VAL A 45 -4.79 28.98 9.23
N LEU A 46 -5.50 27.96 8.74
CA LEU A 46 -6.23 28.03 7.47
C LEU A 46 -7.40 29.02 7.48
N ALA A 47 -7.93 29.40 8.66
CA ALA A 47 -8.92 30.47 8.76
C ALA A 47 -8.36 31.84 8.33
N TYR A 48 -7.06 32.06 8.54
CA TYR A 48 -6.36 33.30 8.14
C TYR A 48 -5.62 33.15 6.80
N HIS A 49 -5.28 31.93 6.41
CA HIS A 49 -4.53 31.61 5.18
C HIS A 49 -5.25 30.53 4.36
N PRO A 50 -6.46 30.77 3.87
CA PRO A 50 -7.33 29.74 3.29
C PRO A 50 -6.76 29.10 2.01
N ASP A 51 -5.85 29.76 1.32
CA ASP A 51 -5.27 29.30 0.06
C ASP A 51 -3.84 28.69 0.23
N SER A 52 -3.44 28.34 1.47
CA SER A 52 -2.18 27.67 1.73
C SER A 52 -2.22 26.21 1.25
N ILE A 53 -1.69 25.98 0.05
CA ILE A 53 -1.60 24.63 -0.57
C ILE A 53 -0.79 23.68 0.33
N ASP A 54 0.37 24.09 0.81
CA ASP A 54 1.24 23.26 1.64
C ASP A 54 0.56 22.80 2.93
N LEU A 55 -0.17 23.71 3.59
CA LEU A 55 -0.86 23.38 4.83
C LEU A 55 -2.05 22.45 4.57
N ARG A 56 -2.78 22.64 3.46
CA ARG A 56 -3.85 21.72 3.06
C ARG A 56 -3.35 20.34 2.70
N LEU A 57 -2.21 20.22 2.00
CA LEU A 57 -1.57 18.94 1.72
C LEU A 57 -1.17 18.20 3.01
N LYS A 58 -0.59 18.92 3.99
CA LYS A 58 -0.27 18.35 5.30
C LYS A 58 -1.53 17.87 6.02
N LYS A 59 -2.56 18.70 6.05
CA LYS A 59 -3.84 18.40 6.68
C LYS A 59 -4.51 17.18 6.03
N ALA A 60 -4.50 17.09 4.70
CA ALA A 60 -4.97 15.90 3.97
C ALA A 60 -4.17 14.65 4.34
N ALA A 61 -2.82 14.73 4.41
CA ALA A 61 -1.98 13.60 4.80
C ALA A 61 -2.28 13.11 6.23
N TRP A 62 -2.53 14.00 7.18
CA TRP A 62 -2.95 13.63 8.54
C TRP A 62 -4.34 13.00 8.58
N ASN A 63 -5.30 13.53 7.80
CA ASN A 63 -6.62 12.93 7.65
C ASN A 63 -6.54 11.53 7.02
N ILE A 64 -5.66 11.32 6.04
CA ILE A 64 -5.38 10.00 5.45
C ILE A 64 -4.87 9.01 6.52
N GLN A 65 -3.92 9.43 7.37
CA GLN A 65 -3.41 8.59 8.46
C GLN A 65 -4.48 8.24 9.51
N LEU A 66 -5.46 9.12 9.70
CA LEU A 66 -6.61 8.90 10.58
C LEU A 66 -7.79 8.21 9.88
N GLU A 67 -7.63 7.81 8.63
CA GLU A 67 -8.68 7.20 7.78
C GLU A 67 -9.92 8.10 7.61
N GLN A 68 -9.74 9.41 7.77
CA GLN A 68 -10.79 10.41 7.61
C GLN A 68 -10.88 10.85 6.14
N TRP A 69 -11.27 9.91 5.28
CA TRP A 69 -11.16 10.03 3.82
C TRP A 69 -11.90 11.23 3.24
N GLN A 70 -13.10 11.55 3.73
CA GLN A 70 -13.86 12.69 3.19
C GLN A 70 -13.18 14.03 3.53
N TYR A 71 -12.69 14.19 4.76
CA TYR A 71 -11.95 15.42 5.13
C TYR A 71 -10.65 15.56 4.34
N ALA A 72 -9.94 14.46 4.10
CA ALA A 72 -8.76 14.48 3.24
C ALA A 72 -9.12 14.94 1.82
N LYS A 73 -10.21 14.38 1.26
CA LYS A 73 -10.69 14.75 -0.07
C LYS A 73 -11.03 16.23 -0.19
N ASP A 74 -11.73 16.78 0.79
CA ASP A 74 -12.15 18.20 0.76
C ASP A 74 -10.94 19.16 0.72
N ASP A 75 -9.89 18.88 1.49
CA ASP A 75 -8.64 19.64 1.42
C ASP A 75 -7.91 19.46 0.09
N LEU A 76 -7.91 18.24 -0.48
CA LEU A 76 -7.28 17.95 -1.77
C LEU A 76 -8.03 18.55 -2.95
N ASP A 77 -9.35 18.61 -2.88
CA ASP A 77 -10.16 19.33 -3.87
C ASP A 77 -9.81 20.82 -3.88
N LYS A 78 -9.63 21.44 -2.71
CA LYS A 78 -9.21 22.84 -2.65
C LYS A 78 -7.76 23.03 -3.15
N VAL A 79 -6.86 22.09 -2.86
CA VAL A 79 -5.49 22.10 -3.42
C VAL A 79 -5.54 22.11 -4.95
N LEU A 80 -6.32 21.21 -5.54
CA LEU A 80 -6.39 21.07 -7.00
C LEU A 80 -7.26 22.17 -7.66
N PHE A 81 -8.14 22.81 -6.92
CA PHE A 81 -8.79 24.06 -7.34
C PHE A 81 -7.78 25.21 -7.46
N LEU A 82 -6.84 25.31 -6.50
CA LEU A 82 -5.82 26.36 -6.50
C LEU A 82 -4.67 26.08 -7.47
N ASN A 83 -4.31 24.82 -7.63
CA ASN A 83 -3.27 24.33 -8.54
C ASN A 83 -3.64 22.96 -9.07
N ASN A 84 -4.26 22.93 -10.24
CA ASN A 84 -4.78 21.71 -10.87
C ASN A 84 -3.69 20.73 -11.38
N THR A 85 -2.42 21.17 -11.44
CA THR A 85 -1.27 20.36 -11.80
C THR A 85 -0.42 19.95 -10.60
N ASN A 86 -0.92 20.14 -9.37
CA ASN A 86 -0.20 19.75 -8.17
C ASN A 86 -0.07 18.21 -8.08
N ILE A 87 1.14 17.70 -8.30
CA ILE A 87 1.43 16.26 -8.36
C ILE A 87 1.04 15.54 -7.07
N ALA A 88 1.35 16.11 -5.90
CA ALA A 88 1.00 15.51 -4.62
C ALA A 88 -0.53 15.53 -4.41
N GLY A 89 -1.20 16.61 -4.80
CA GLY A 89 -2.65 16.74 -4.76
C GLY A 89 -3.35 15.67 -5.60
N LEU A 90 -2.91 15.47 -6.84
CA LEU A 90 -3.44 14.44 -7.74
C LEU A 90 -3.23 13.04 -7.16
N PHE A 91 -2.01 12.72 -6.71
CA PHE A 91 -1.69 11.42 -6.16
C PHE A 91 -2.52 11.11 -4.91
N TYR A 92 -2.55 12.02 -3.95
CA TYR A 92 -3.31 11.80 -2.71
C TYR A 92 -4.81 11.75 -2.95
N ARG A 93 -5.36 12.57 -3.88
CA ARG A 93 -6.78 12.53 -4.19
C ARG A 93 -7.17 11.25 -4.90
N ALA A 94 -6.33 10.74 -5.80
CA ALA A 94 -6.53 9.43 -6.42
C ALA A 94 -6.62 8.33 -5.35
N PHE A 95 -5.65 8.28 -4.44
CA PHE A 95 -5.65 7.32 -3.33
C PHE A 95 -6.90 7.45 -2.43
N VAL A 96 -7.28 8.67 -2.06
CA VAL A 96 -8.46 8.92 -1.23
C VAL A 96 -9.76 8.55 -1.97
N ASN A 97 -9.87 8.87 -3.26
CA ASN A 97 -11.01 8.48 -4.08
C ASN A 97 -11.13 6.95 -4.18
N GLU A 98 -10.00 6.22 -4.25
CA GLU A 98 -9.99 4.75 -4.18
C GLU A 98 -10.56 4.23 -2.86
N LYS A 99 -10.16 4.82 -1.72
CA LYS A 99 -10.69 4.45 -0.40
C LYS A 99 -12.18 4.76 -0.24
N LEU A 100 -12.67 5.79 -0.93
CA LEU A 100 -14.08 6.16 -1.01
C LEU A 100 -14.86 5.37 -2.08
N LEU A 101 -14.25 4.36 -2.72
CA LEU A 101 -14.82 3.55 -3.81
C LEU A 101 -15.21 4.39 -5.04
N ARG A 102 -14.61 5.56 -5.22
CA ARG A 102 -14.82 6.47 -6.35
C ARG A 102 -13.80 6.19 -7.45
N TYR A 103 -13.79 4.99 -7.98
CA TYR A 103 -12.72 4.47 -8.85
C TYR A 103 -12.53 5.29 -10.13
N ASN A 104 -13.60 5.79 -10.76
CA ASN A 104 -13.48 6.64 -11.95
C ASN A 104 -12.74 7.95 -11.67
N PHE A 105 -12.98 8.58 -10.51
CA PHE A 105 -12.27 9.80 -10.11
C PHE A 105 -10.81 9.49 -9.75
N ALA A 106 -10.55 8.38 -9.07
CA ALA A 106 -9.19 7.95 -8.77
C ALA A 106 -8.38 7.71 -10.05
N ARG A 107 -8.98 7.01 -11.03
CA ARG A 107 -8.35 6.74 -12.33
C ARG A 107 -8.02 8.03 -13.08
N LEU A 108 -8.94 8.98 -13.12
CA LEU A 108 -8.71 10.28 -13.74
C LEU A 108 -7.55 11.04 -13.10
N ASP A 109 -7.47 11.06 -11.77
CA ASP A 109 -6.38 11.74 -11.06
C ASP A 109 -5.02 11.09 -11.33
N TYR A 110 -4.92 9.73 -11.33
CA TYR A 110 -3.69 9.04 -11.72
C TYR A 110 -3.31 9.32 -13.17
N GLN A 111 -4.27 9.29 -14.10
CA GLN A 111 -4.02 9.59 -15.51
C GLN A 111 -3.54 11.03 -15.70
N ASN A 112 -4.17 12.00 -15.05
CA ASN A 112 -3.73 13.40 -15.09
C ASN A 112 -2.30 13.56 -14.55
N LEU A 113 -1.98 12.85 -13.47
CA LEU A 113 -0.62 12.85 -12.93
C LEU A 113 0.37 12.26 -13.95
N LEU A 114 0.02 11.16 -14.62
CA LEU A 114 0.89 10.52 -15.62
C LEU A 114 1.04 11.34 -16.90
N VAL A 115 0.07 12.20 -17.24
CA VAL A 115 0.25 13.20 -18.31
C VAL A 115 1.34 14.21 -17.93
N LEU A 116 1.40 14.63 -16.67
CA LEU A 116 2.41 15.59 -16.18
C LEU A 116 3.77 14.93 -15.94
N VAL A 117 3.79 13.70 -15.44
CA VAL A 117 4.99 12.93 -15.10
C VAL A 117 4.82 11.47 -15.54
N PRO A 118 5.03 11.16 -16.84
CA PRO A 118 4.79 9.83 -17.40
C PRO A 118 5.53 8.70 -16.68
N GLY A 119 6.78 8.95 -16.21
CA GLY A 119 7.59 7.99 -15.47
C GLY A 119 7.33 7.96 -13.97
N ASN A 120 6.19 8.44 -13.46
CA ASN A 120 5.90 8.36 -12.04
C ASN A 120 5.53 6.94 -11.63
N PHE A 121 6.48 6.24 -11.01
CA PHE A 121 6.32 4.85 -10.58
C PHE A 121 5.08 4.63 -9.71
N GLN A 122 4.87 5.49 -8.71
CA GLN A 122 3.76 5.35 -7.75
C GLN A 122 2.40 5.53 -8.42
N ALA A 123 2.29 6.44 -9.39
CA ALA A 123 1.05 6.64 -10.12
C ALA A 123 0.77 5.49 -11.10
N GLN A 124 1.79 4.97 -11.79
CA GLN A 124 1.65 3.79 -12.65
C GLN A 124 1.22 2.57 -11.82
N LEU A 125 1.89 2.31 -10.69
CA LEU A 125 1.53 1.23 -9.77
C LEU A 125 0.12 1.41 -9.21
N GLY A 126 -0.21 2.61 -8.74
CA GLY A 126 -1.53 2.93 -8.20
C GLY A 126 -2.64 2.73 -9.23
N LEU A 127 -2.42 3.14 -10.49
CA LEU A 127 -3.37 2.93 -11.58
C LEU A 127 -3.57 1.45 -11.92
N ALA A 128 -2.49 0.67 -11.96
CA ALA A 128 -2.57 -0.77 -12.22
C ALA A 128 -3.35 -1.50 -11.13
N LEU A 129 -3.05 -1.23 -9.85
CA LEU A 129 -3.77 -1.81 -8.71
C LEU A 129 -5.23 -1.35 -8.63
N LEU A 130 -5.51 -0.10 -8.97
CA LEU A 130 -6.88 0.42 -9.07
C LEU A 130 -7.68 -0.31 -10.15
N ASN A 131 -7.07 -0.53 -11.32
CA ASN A 131 -7.71 -1.25 -12.42
C ASN A 131 -8.01 -2.70 -12.03
N GLU A 132 -7.10 -3.40 -11.34
CA GLU A 132 -7.37 -4.75 -10.81
C GLU A 132 -8.59 -4.73 -9.86
N LYS A 133 -8.60 -3.80 -8.91
CA LYS A 133 -9.67 -3.65 -7.93
C LYS A 133 -11.02 -3.32 -8.56
N ASP A 134 -11.01 -2.53 -9.63
CA ASP A 134 -12.20 -2.14 -10.40
C ASP A 134 -12.52 -3.16 -11.51
N LYS A 135 -11.85 -4.31 -11.53
CA LYS A 135 -12.04 -5.42 -12.49
C LYS A 135 -11.71 -5.10 -13.95
N HIS A 136 -10.93 -4.06 -14.19
CA HIS A 136 -10.33 -3.74 -15.49
C HIS A 136 -9.02 -4.54 -15.64
N TYR A 137 -9.14 -5.86 -15.72
CA TYR A 137 -8.03 -6.79 -15.58
C TYR A 137 -6.99 -6.66 -16.69
N THR A 138 -7.40 -6.43 -17.92
CA THR A 138 -6.47 -6.25 -19.05
C THR A 138 -5.59 -5.04 -18.80
N GLU A 139 -6.18 -3.89 -18.51
CA GLU A 139 -5.47 -2.65 -18.24
C GLU A 139 -4.58 -2.75 -16.98
N ALA A 140 -5.02 -3.53 -16.00
CA ALA A 140 -4.24 -3.79 -14.80
C ALA A 140 -2.95 -4.56 -15.11
N TYR A 141 -3.07 -5.68 -15.88
CA TYR A 141 -1.91 -6.49 -16.27
C TYR A 141 -1.00 -5.78 -17.25
N ASP A 142 -1.53 -5.06 -18.24
CA ASP A 142 -0.74 -4.26 -19.16
C ASP A 142 0.06 -3.19 -18.40
N GLY A 143 -0.59 -2.51 -17.45
CA GLY A 143 0.03 -1.50 -16.61
C GLY A 143 1.16 -2.06 -15.73
N ILE A 144 0.93 -3.17 -15.04
CA ILE A 144 1.95 -3.74 -14.15
C ILE A 144 3.10 -4.38 -14.93
N ASN A 145 2.83 -5.00 -16.08
CA ASN A 145 3.88 -5.55 -16.94
C ASN A 145 4.76 -4.44 -17.51
N SER A 146 4.16 -3.35 -18.02
CA SER A 146 4.88 -2.18 -18.47
C SER A 146 5.73 -1.57 -17.35
N LEU A 147 5.23 -1.55 -16.12
CA LEU A 147 5.98 -1.06 -14.96
C LEU A 147 7.21 -1.94 -14.66
N ILE A 148 7.07 -3.28 -14.74
CA ILE A 148 8.19 -4.23 -14.57
C ILE A 148 9.22 -4.06 -15.69
N GLU A 149 8.78 -3.87 -16.93
CA GLU A 149 9.70 -3.59 -18.06
C GLU A 149 10.50 -2.30 -17.85
N GLN A 150 9.87 -1.26 -17.35
CA GLN A 150 10.54 0.01 -17.06
C GLN A 150 11.45 -0.04 -15.82
N TYR A 151 11.10 -0.87 -14.84
CA TYR A 151 11.77 -0.99 -13.54
C TYR A 151 12.03 -2.46 -13.19
N PRO A 152 12.89 -3.17 -13.92
CA PRO A 152 13.10 -4.62 -13.77
C PRO A 152 13.68 -5.03 -12.41
N ASP A 153 14.25 -4.09 -11.66
CA ASP A 153 14.80 -4.32 -10.33
C ASP A 153 13.84 -3.87 -9.21
N SER A 154 12.58 -3.60 -9.55
CA SER A 154 11.59 -3.19 -8.56
C SER A 154 10.92 -4.38 -7.88
N ALA A 155 11.37 -4.74 -6.68
CA ALA A 155 10.70 -5.74 -5.84
C ALA A 155 9.21 -5.45 -5.65
N MET A 156 8.83 -4.18 -5.52
CA MET A 156 7.45 -3.76 -5.33
C MET A 156 6.58 -4.05 -6.56
N ALA A 157 7.10 -3.89 -7.77
CA ALA A 157 6.34 -4.16 -8.99
C ALA A 157 6.03 -5.67 -9.15
N TYR A 158 7.02 -6.54 -8.89
CA TYR A 158 6.80 -8.00 -8.85
C TYR A 158 5.83 -8.38 -7.75
N ALA A 159 6.01 -7.88 -6.52
CA ALA A 159 5.10 -8.18 -5.42
C ALA A 159 3.66 -7.72 -5.71
N ALA A 160 3.48 -6.60 -6.39
CA ALA A 160 2.16 -6.11 -6.79
C ALA A 160 1.52 -7.04 -7.81
N ARG A 161 2.26 -7.50 -8.85
CA ARG A 161 1.74 -8.46 -9.83
C ARG A 161 1.43 -9.80 -9.16
N GLY A 162 2.32 -10.32 -8.32
CA GLY A 162 2.09 -11.51 -7.53
C GLY A 162 0.86 -11.42 -6.62
N GLY A 163 0.56 -10.24 -6.06
CA GLY A 163 -0.66 -9.98 -5.32
C GLY A 163 -1.91 -10.09 -6.20
N MET A 164 -1.90 -9.48 -7.38
CA MET A 164 -3.00 -9.57 -8.36
C MET A 164 -3.23 -11.02 -8.80
N GLU A 165 -2.17 -11.77 -9.07
CA GLU A 165 -2.21 -13.18 -9.47
C GLU A 165 -2.76 -14.07 -8.35
N LYS A 166 -2.34 -13.83 -7.10
CA LYS A 166 -2.85 -14.53 -5.93
C LYS A 166 -4.36 -14.33 -5.76
N GLU A 167 -4.85 -13.09 -5.88
CA GLU A 167 -6.29 -12.78 -5.78
C GLU A 167 -7.11 -13.50 -6.84
N ARG A 168 -6.52 -13.78 -8.00
CA ARG A 168 -7.14 -14.52 -9.11
C ARG A 168 -6.92 -16.03 -9.05
N GLY A 169 -6.24 -16.53 -8.02
CA GLY A 169 -5.96 -17.96 -7.84
C GLY A 169 -4.87 -18.50 -8.76
N MET A 170 -4.11 -17.64 -9.42
CA MET A 170 -2.95 -18.02 -10.26
C MET A 170 -1.71 -18.19 -9.38
N LEU A 171 -1.78 -19.20 -8.48
CA LEU A 171 -0.85 -19.33 -7.37
C LEU A 171 0.60 -19.60 -7.80
N GLU A 172 0.82 -20.34 -8.88
CA GLU A 172 2.15 -20.63 -9.41
C GLU A 172 2.84 -19.37 -9.96
N LEU A 173 2.09 -18.50 -10.63
CA LEU A 173 2.62 -17.22 -11.11
C LEU A 173 2.90 -16.29 -9.92
N ALA A 174 1.97 -16.20 -8.99
CA ALA A 174 2.15 -15.40 -7.78
C ALA A 174 3.36 -15.86 -6.96
N GLU A 175 3.62 -17.18 -6.87
CA GLU A 175 4.81 -17.71 -6.20
C GLU A 175 6.09 -17.22 -6.88
N PHE A 176 6.16 -17.32 -8.20
CA PHE A 176 7.32 -16.86 -8.97
C PHE A 176 7.59 -15.37 -8.74
N ASP A 177 6.56 -14.53 -8.77
CA ASP A 177 6.69 -13.09 -8.60
C ASP A 177 7.08 -12.69 -7.17
N TYR A 178 6.51 -13.33 -6.15
CA TYR A 178 6.95 -13.09 -4.77
C TYR A 178 8.35 -13.61 -4.49
N ALA A 179 8.75 -14.74 -5.09
CA ALA A 179 10.14 -15.22 -5.01
C ALA A 179 11.10 -14.18 -5.62
N LYS A 180 10.72 -13.59 -6.78
CA LYS A 180 11.53 -12.54 -7.41
C LYS A 180 11.57 -11.27 -6.56
N ALA A 181 10.47 -10.86 -5.95
CA ALA A 181 10.43 -9.73 -5.04
C ALA A 181 11.35 -9.94 -3.82
N MET A 182 11.39 -11.16 -3.25
CA MET A 182 12.29 -11.52 -2.15
C MET A 182 13.77 -11.51 -2.55
N GLU A 183 14.10 -11.88 -3.79
CA GLU A 183 15.48 -11.78 -4.31
C GLU A 183 15.95 -10.32 -4.39
N LEU A 184 15.05 -9.43 -4.84
CA LEU A 184 15.35 -8.02 -5.06
C LEU A 184 15.36 -7.19 -3.77
N ASP A 185 14.56 -7.56 -2.78
CA ASP A 185 14.51 -6.95 -1.44
C ASP A 185 14.42 -8.03 -0.36
N THR A 186 15.59 -8.49 0.06
CA THR A 186 15.73 -9.57 1.06
C THR A 186 15.32 -9.14 2.48
N GLY A 187 15.20 -7.84 2.73
CA GLY A 187 14.83 -7.29 4.05
C GLY A 187 13.32 -7.18 4.27
N ASN A 188 12.52 -7.37 3.25
CA ASN A 188 11.07 -7.17 3.32
C ASN A 188 10.36 -8.47 3.74
N GLU A 189 10.03 -8.56 5.03
CA GLU A 189 9.33 -9.74 5.59
C GLU A 189 7.94 -9.95 4.96
N ASP A 190 7.26 -8.90 4.47
CA ASP A 190 5.91 -9.00 3.91
C ASP A 190 5.92 -9.79 2.60
N PHE A 191 6.97 -9.69 1.79
CA PHE A 191 7.12 -10.51 0.59
C PHE A 191 7.26 -11.99 0.97
N ALA A 192 8.09 -12.28 1.97
CA ALA A 192 8.29 -13.65 2.45
C ALA A 192 7.00 -14.23 3.08
N PHE A 193 6.22 -13.42 3.82
CA PHE A 193 4.94 -13.86 4.35
C PHE A 193 3.94 -14.20 3.24
N ASN A 194 3.86 -13.39 2.20
CA ASN A 194 3.00 -13.69 1.06
C ASN A 194 3.46 -14.94 0.31
N HIS A 195 4.76 -15.10 0.10
CA HIS A 195 5.33 -16.29 -0.53
C HIS A 195 5.01 -17.56 0.28
N VAL A 196 5.23 -17.53 1.60
CA VAL A 196 4.88 -18.64 2.50
C VAL A 196 3.37 -18.94 2.43
N ASP A 197 2.52 -17.93 2.39
CA ASP A 197 1.07 -18.11 2.26
C ASP A 197 0.70 -18.85 0.98
N ILE A 198 1.31 -18.49 -0.14
CA ILE A 198 1.11 -19.12 -1.44
C ILE A 198 1.62 -20.56 -1.43
N LEU A 199 2.81 -20.81 -0.89
CA LEU A 199 3.36 -22.18 -0.76
C LEU A 199 2.44 -23.08 0.06
N ILE A 200 1.82 -22.58 1.13
CA ILE A 200 0.82 -23.31 1.92
C ILE A 200 -0.42 -23.62 1.07
N GLN A 201 -0.91 -22.68 0.28
CA GLN A 201 -2.05 -22.90 -0.60
C GLN A 201 -1.75 -23.92 -1.69
N LEU A 202 -0.54 -23.90 -2.27
CA LEU A 202 -0.04 -24.88 -3.22
C LEU A 202 0.22 -26.27 -2.60
N GLY A 203 0.24 -26.37 -1.26
CA GLY A 203 0.56 -27.60 -0.54
C GLY A 203 2.06 -27.91 -0.47
N ARG A 204 2.93 -26.98 -0.87
CA ARG A 204 4.40 -27.09 -0.86
C ARG A 204 4.95 -26.82 0.54
N LYS A 205 4.57 -27.69 1.49
CA LYS A 205 4.80 -27.50 2.93
C LYS A 205 6.27 -27.40 3.32
N ASP A 206 7.12 -28.22 2.73
CA ASP A 206 8.55 -28.26 3.07
C ASP A 206 9.26 -26.97 2.68
N GLU A 207 8.84 -26.36 1.60
CA GLU A 207 9.34 -25.06 1.15
C GLU A 207 8.85 -23.94 2.06
N ALA A 208 7.58 -23.93 2.41
CA ALA A 208 7.03 -22.99 3.38
C ALA A 208 7.75 -23.08 4.75
N TYR A 209 8.08 -24.30 5.22
CA TYR A 209 8.88 -24.47 6.44
C TYR A 209 10.28 -23.90 6.31
N ARG A 210 10.95 -24.06 5.16
CA ARG A 210 12.27 -23.48 4.91
C ARG A 210 12.25 -21.96 4.97
N ASP A 211 11.25 -21.34 4.36
CA ASP A 211 11.15 -19.86 4.35
C ASP A 211 10.78 -19.31 5.72
N LEU A 212 9.88 -19.97 6.47
CA LEU A 212 9.61 -19.61 7.86
C LEU A 212 10.85 -19.71 8.74
N LYS A 213 11.71 -20.72 8.50
CA LYS A 213 12.97 -20.84 9.23
C LYS A 213 13.94 -19.70 8.88
N LYS A 214 14.08 -19.36 7.58
CA LYS A 214 14.90 -18.20 7.16
C LYS A 214 14.43 -16.91 7.83
N LEU A 215 13.11 -16.66 7.88
CA LEU A 215 12.54 -15.51 8.57
C LEU A 215 12.90 -15.49 10.07
N LEU A 216 12.81 -16.64 10.74
CA LEU A 216 13.18 -16.76 12.14
C LEU A 216 14.67 -16.52 12.36
N ASP A 217 15.53 -17.11 11.51
CA ASP A 217 16.98 -16.96 11.55
C ASP A 217 17.42 -15.50 11.26
N ALA A 218 16.63 -14.78 10.45
CA ALA A 218 16.79 -13.33 10.19
C ALA A 218 16.27 -12.42 11.32
N GLY A 219 15.71 -12.98 12.40
CA GLY A 219 15.26 -12.21 13.57
C GLY A 219 13.78 -11.84 13.58
N CYS A 220 12.98 -12.36 12.65
CA CYS A 220 11.54 -12.17 12.68
C CYS A 220 10.95 -12.69 14.00
N GLN A 221 10.04 -11.91 14.61
CA GLN A 221 9.43 -12.28 15.88
C GLN A 221 8.62 -13.59 15.77
N PRO A 222 8.87 -14.61 16.62
CA PRO A 222 8.18 -15.91 16.53
C PRO A 222 6.66 -15.83 16.57
N GLY A 223 6.10 -14.82 17.27
CA GLY A 223 4.66 -14.58 17.35
C GLY A 223 4.01 -14.33 15.97
N ARG A 224 4.70 -13.66 15.05
CA ARG A 224 4.23 -13.39 13.68
C ARG A 224 4.13 -14.67 12.84
N LEU A 225 4.91 -15.70 13.17
CA LEU A 225 5.01 -16.95 12.41
C LEU A 225 4.00 -18.02 12.87
N GLN A 226 3.41 -17.87 14.06
CA GLN A 226 2.54 -18.90 14.67
C GLN A 226 1.36 -19.29 13.79
N GLY A 227 0.72 -18.32 13.13
CA GLY A 227 -0.41 -18.58 12.23
C GLY A 227 -0.05 -19.46 11.04
N PHE A 228 1.15 -19.29 10.46
CA PHE A 228 1.64 -20.09 9.36
C PHE A 228 1.96 -21.52 9.83
N TYR A 229 2.64 -21.70 10.96
CA TYR A 229 2.91 -23.01 11.54
C TYR A 229 1.63 -23.78 11.89
N ALA A 230 0.61 -23.10 12.40
CA ALA A 230 -0.69 -23.71 12.68
C ALA A 230 -1.37 -24.25 11.41
N ARG A 231 -1.29 -23.49 10.30
CA ARG A 231 -1.84 -23.90 9.00
C ARG A 231 -1.08 -25.10 8.41
N LEU A 232 0.24 -25.12 8.53
CA LEU A 232 1.08 -26.22 8.05
C LEU A 232 0.81 -27.55 8.79
N LYS A 233 0.45 -27.49 10.09
CA LYS A 233 0.11 -28.68 10.91
C LYS A 233 -1.25 -29.27 10.57
N LYS A 234 -2.17 -28.51 9.97
CA LYS A 234 -3.47 -29.04 9.58
C LYS A 234 -3.30 -30.09 8.48
N LYS A 235 -3.75 -31.34 8.75
CA LYS A 235 -3.86 -32.36 7.71
C LYS A 235 -4.93 -31.91 6.70
N LYS A 236 -4.66 -32.07 5.39
CA LYS A 236 -5.74 -31.99 4.39
C LYS A 236 -6.80 -33.04 4.79
N LYS A 237 -8.02 -32.60 5.04
CA LYS A 237 -9.17 -33.50 5.15
C LYS A 237 -9.54 -34.00 3.77
#